data_905c6ff76940d0087d9d0e224604af9b
#
_entry.id   905c6ff76940d0087d9d0e224604af9b
#
_cell.length_a   1.000
_cell.length_b   1.000
_cell.length_c   1.000
_cell.angle_alpha   90.00
_cell.angle_beta   90.00
_cell.angle_gamma   90.00
#
_symmetry.space_group_name_H-M   'P 1'
#
loop_
_entity.id
_entity.type
_entity.pdbx_description
1 polymer ?
#
loop_
_entity_poly.entity_id
_entity_poly.type
_entity_poly.pdbx_seq_one_letter_code
_entity_poly.pdbx_strand_id
1 'polypeptide(L)'
;VLIDEAYFGFGAASAVSLINHYDNLLITRSFSKSHALAGLRVGYALAHANLVEGLRRVKDSFNSYPVDAYAQCVATAAVSDSAWFSEASAAVKENRAELAAGLAQLGFSVLPSQANFVLASHPEHAGVAFTEYLKSQNILVRSWSSDDLLPWVRITVGTKHQQARLLSALAEYLNG
;
A
#
# COMPACT_ATOMS: atom_id res chain seq x y z
N VAL A 1 13.89 17.22 5.77
CA VAL A 1 12.54 16.73 5.39
C VAL A 1 12.62 15.26 5.02
N LEU A 2 11.70 14.44 5.55
CA LEU A 2 11.56 13.04 5.18
C LEU A 2 10.19 12.84 4.51
N ILE A 3 10.18 12.24 3.32
CA ILE A 3 8.95 11.87 2.60
C ILE A 3 8.91 10.35 2.51
N ASP A 4 7.85 9.74 3.06
CA ASP A 4 7.63 8.31 2.95
C ASP A 4 6.81 7.99 1.70
N GLU A 5 7.47 7.38 0.71
CA GLU A 5 6.86 6.90 -0.53
C GLU A 5 6.65 5.36 -0.51
N ALA A 6 6.30 4.77 0.63
CA ALA A 6 6.06 3.33 0.74
C ALA A 6 4.99 2.81 -0.24
N TYR A 7 4.10 3.68 -0.71
CA TYR A 7 3.08 3.39 -1.72
C TYR A 7 3.40 3.96 -3.11
N PHE A 8 4.68 4.21 -3.40
CA PHE A 8 5.13 4.61 -4.73
C PHE A 8 4.65 3.62 -5.81
N GLY A 9 4.27 4.17 -6.98
CA GLY A 9 3.79 3.39 -8.13
C GLY A 9 2.26 3.35 -8.26
N PHE A 10 1.50 3.63 -7.19
CA PHE A 10 0.04 3.49 -7.22
C PHE A 10 -0.73 4.77 -7.56
N GLY A 11 -0.06 5.87 -7.95
CA GLY A 11 -0.72 7.06 -8.48
C GLY A 11 -0.14 8.38 -7.99
N ALA A 12 0.41 8.45 -6.77
CA ALA A 12 1.02 9.66 -6.26
C ALA A 12 2.28 10.03 -7.06
N ALA A 13 2.45 11.34 -7.30
CA ALA A 13 3.69 11.86 -7.86
C ALA A 13 4.84 11.66 -6.87
N SER A 14 6.01 11.28 -7.40
CA SER A 14 7.22 11.17 -6.56
C SER A 14 7.90 12.51 -6.38
N ALA A 15 8.43 12.73 -5.19
CA ALA A 15 9.29 13.87 -4.87
C ALA A 15 10.75 13.69 -5.34
N VAL A 16 11.09 12.59 -6.04
CA VAL A 16 12.48 12.27 -6.43
C VAL A 16 13.16 13.35 -7.25
N SER A 17 12.43 14.07 -8.09
CA SER A 17 12.96 15.20 -8.88
C SER A 17 13.46 16.38 -8.02
N LEU A 18 12.98 16.47 -6.77
CA LEU A 18 13.35 17.54 -5.85
C LEU A 18 14.70 17.29 -5.14
N ILE A 19 15.23 16.06 -5.17
CA ILE A 19 16.50 15.72 -4.51
C ILE A 19 17.66 16.59 -5.03
N ASN A 20 17.66 16.93 -6.31
CA ASN A 20 18.70 17.77 -6.91
C ASN A 20 18.59 19.26 -6.52
N HIS A 21 17.47 19.66 -5.92
CA HIS A 21 17.21 21.04 -5.50
C HIS A 21 17.32 21.23 -3.98
N TYR A 22 17.17 20.13 -3.20
CA TYR A 22 17.11 20.17 -1.74
C TYR A 22 18.01 19.09 -1.15
N ASP A 23 19.17 19.46 -0.67
CA ASP A 23 20.16 18.56 -0.07
C ASP A 23 19.71 17.98 1.30
N ASN A 24 18.68 18.57 1.92
CA ASN A 24 18.06 18.13 3.16
C ASN A 24 16.80 17.25 2.95
N LEU A 25 16.54 16.80 1.72
CA LEU A 25 15.41 15.92 1.39
C LEU A 25 15.84 14.45 1.40
N LEU A 26 15.08 13.63 2.14
CA LEU A 26 15.19 12.19 2.18
C LEU A 26 13.85 11.57 1.77
N ILE A 27 13.88 10.64 0.83
CA ILE A 27 12.71 9.87 0.39
C ILE A 27 12.94 8.41 0.76
N THR A 28 11.97 7.78 1.42
CA THR A 28 12.00 6.34 1.71
C THR A 28 11.03 5.59 0.80
N ARG A 29 11.43 4.40 0.33
CA ARG A 29 10.61 3.48 -0.45
C ARG A 29 10.74 2.06 0.06
N SER A 30 9.77 1.22 -0.25
CA SER A 30 9.72 -0.17 0.17
C SER A 30 9.45 -1.09 -1.01
N PHE A 31 10.10 -2.25 -1.06
CA PHE A 31 9.74 -3.34 -1.97
C PHE A 31 8.49 -4.10 -1.54
N SER A 32 8.01 -3.86 -0.31
CA SER A 32 6.90 -4.61 0.30
C SER A 32 5.58 -4.47 -0.43
N LYS A 33 5.34 -3.34 -1.10
CA LYS A 33 4.03 -3.02 -1.72
C LYS A 33 4.10 -3.08 -3.24
N SER A 34 4.79 -2.11 -3.86
CA SER A 34 4.83 -1.97 -5.32
C SER A 34 5.53 -3.12 -6.06
N HIS A 35 6.41 -3.85 -5.38
CA HIS A 35 7.12 -5.00 -5.94
C HIS A 35 6.64 -6.35 -5.38
N ALA A 36 5.57 -6.35 -4.55
CA ALA A 36 5.01 -7.56 -3.93
C ALA A 36 6.00 -8.40 -3.10
N LEU A 37 7.08 -7.78 -2.57
CA LEU A 37 8.17 -8.44 -1.87
C LEU A 37 8.17 -8.19 -0.35
N ALA A 38 6.99 -8.17 0.27
CA ALA A 38 6.84 -7.88 1.70
C ALA A 38 7.65 -8.82 2.60
N GLY A 39 7.81 -10.08 2.21
CA GLY A 39 8.57 -11.10 2.95
C GLY A 39 10.08 -10.85 2.98
N LEU A 40 10.65 -10.15 2.02
CA LEU A 40 12.09 -9.87 1.96
C LEU A 40 12.57 -8.81 2.94
N ARG A 41 11.68 -8.01 3.51
CA ARG A 41 12.01 -6.95 4.47
C ARG A 41 13.02 -5.92 3.93
N VAL A 42 12.93 -5.56 2.65
CA VAL A 42 13.83 -4.61 1.99
C VAL A 42 13.11 -3.30 1.71
N GLY A 43 13.80 -2.20 2.00
CA GLY A 43 13.47 -0.85 1.61
C GLY A 43 14.73 -0.09 1.22
N TYR A 44 14.57 1.10 0.69
CA TYR A 44 15.69 1.95 0.29
C TYR A 44 15.37 3.42 0.49
N ALA A 45 16.42 4.23 0.57
CA ALA A 45 16.33 5.68 0.66
C ALA A 45 16.98 6.33 -0.55
N LEU A 46 16.41 7.44 -0.97
CA LEU A 46 16.92 8.31 -2.03
C LEU A 46 17.14 9.71 -1.44
N ALA A 47 18.34 10.24 -1.56
CA ALA A 47 18.69 11.55 -1.02
C ALA A 47 19.99 12.06 -1.63
N HIS A 48 20.37 13.30 -1.30
CA HIS A 48 21.71 13.81 -1.58
C HIS A 48 22.80 12.94 -0.90
N ALA A 49 23.96 12.81 -1.53
CA ALA A 49 25.05 11.93 -1.10
C ALA A 49 25.44 12.09 0.38
N ASN A 50 25.43 13.30 0.91
CA ASN A 50 25.77 13.57 2.31
C ASN A 50 24.79 12.93 3.30
N LEU A 51 23.47 12.92 2.98
CA LEU A 51 22.46 12.26 3.80
C LEU A 51 22.58 10.73 3.71
N VAL A 52 22.82 10.21 2.50
CA VAL A 52 23.06 8.76 2.30
C VAL A 52 24.27 8.29 3.10
N GLU A 53 25.36 9.07 3.09
CA GLU A 53 26.55 8.75 3.89
C GLU A 53 26.25 8.77 5.39
N GLY A 54 25.45 9.73 5.87
CA GLY A 54 25.01 9.76 7.27
C GLY A 54 24.21 8.51 7.66
N LEU A 55 23.26 8.10 6.81
CA LEU A 55 22.49 6.87 7.01
C LEU A 55 23.39 5.63 7.02
N ARG A 56 24.38 5.56 6.12
CA ARG A 56 25.35 4.45 6.06
C ARG A 56 26.16 4.34 7.33
N ARG A 57 26.66 5.45 7.88
CA ARG A 57 27.41 5.47 9.14
C ARG A 57 26.56 4.98 10.31
N VAL A 58 25.31 5.41 10.41
CA VAL A 58 24.39 4.93 11.46
C VAL A 58 24.15 3.44 11.31
N LYS A 59 23.85 2.97 10.10
CA LYS A 59 23.66 1.53 9.80
C LYS A 59 24.90 0.74 10.20
N ASP A 60 26.09 1.14 9.77
CA ASP A 60 27.34 0.41 10.01
C ASP A 60 27.76 0.41 11.48
N SER A 61 27.24 1.35 12.30
CA SER A 61 27.54 1.43 13.71
C SER A 61 26.86 0.34 14.56
N PHE A 62 25.79 -0.29 14.09
CA PHE A 62 25.11 -1.35 14.82
C PHE A 62 24.79 -2.60 14.03
N ASN A 63 24.66 -2.54 12.68
CA ASN A 63 24.50 -3.70 11.82
C ASN A 63 25.03 -3.39 10.41
N SER A 64 26.26 -3.88 10.10
CA SER A 64 26.91 -3.64 8.82
C SER A 64 26.26 -4.40 7.67
N TYR A 65 25.56 -5.51 7.94
CA TYR A 65 24.98 -6.41 6.93
C TYR A 65 23.49 -6.70 7.18
N PRO A 66 22.61 -5.68 7.18
CA PRO A 66 21.19 -5.85 7.55
C PRO A 66 20.35 -6.57 6.49
N VAL A 67 20.82 -6.60 5.23
CA VAL A 67 20.13 -7.24 4.11
C VAL A 67 20.97 -8.42 3.63
N ASP A 68 20.41 -9.62 3.67
CA ASP A 68 21.10 -10.84 3.22
C ASP A 68 21.29 -10.89 1.71
N ALA A 69 22.17 -11.76 1.24
CA ALA A 69 22.54 -11.86 -0.18
C ALA A 69 21.37 -12.27 -1.08
N TYR A 70 20.47 -13.12 -0.60
CA TYR A 70 19.27 -13.52 -1.34
C TYR A 70 18.32 -12.33 -1.53
N ALA A 71 18.03 -11.61 -0.45
CA ALA A 71 17.17 -10.42 -0.50
C ALA A 71 17.75 -9.34 -1.42
N GLN A 72 19.07 -9.13 -1.42
CA GLN A 72 19.74 -8.20 -2.34
C GLN A 72 19.60 -8.65 -3.80
N CYS A 73 19.80 -9.91 -4.09
CA CYS A 73 19.65 -10.46 -5.45
C CYS A 73 18.22 -10.28 -5.98
N VAL A 74 17.23 -10.67 -5.18
CA VAL A 74 15.81 -10.55 -5.58
C VAL A 74 15.38 -9.09 -5.72
N ALA A 75 15.80 -8.20 -4.81
CA ALA A 75 15.51 -6.77 -4.91
C ALA A 75 16.12 -6.14 -6.17
N THR A 76 17.35 -6.53 -6.53
CA THR A 76 18.02 -6.06 -7.74
C THR A 76 17.28 -6.53 -9.00
N ALA A 77 16.87 -7.79 -9.06
CA ALA A 77 16.06 -8.30 -10.17
C ALA A 77 14.73 -7.56 -10.30
N ALA A 78 14.04 -7.33 -9.17
CA ALA A 78 12.75 -6.63 -9.15
C ALA A 78 12.83 -5.16 -9.63
N VAL A 79 13.88 -4.43 -9.27
CA VAL A 79 14.11 -3.05 -9.78
C VAL A 79 14.37 -3.05 -11.28
N SER A 80 15.02 -4.08 -11.79
CA SER A 80 15.37 -4.19 -13.22
C SER A 80 14.15 -4.56 -14.09
N ASP A 81 13.09 -5.13 -13.50
CA ASP A 81 11.87 -5.51 -14.21
C ASP A 81 10.85 -4.35 -14.24
N SER A 82 11.17 -3.32 -15.00
CA SER A 82 10.30 -2.15 -15.15
C SER A 82 8.99 -2.47 -15.89
N ALA A 83 8.98 -3.50 -16.74
CA ALA A 83 7.78 -3.91 -17.47
C ALA A 83 6.74 -4.49 -16.51
N TRP A 84 7.12 -5.45 -15.68
CA TRP A 84 6.25 -6.01 -14.63
C TRP A 84 5.76 -4.92 -13.67
N PHE A 85 6.66 -4.06 -13.21
CA PHE A 85 6.29 -2.96 -12.30
C PHE A 85 5.21 -2.06 -12.90
N SER A 86 5.34 -1.69 -14.18
CA SER A 86 4.38 -0.83 -14.87
C SER A 86 3.03 -1.51 -15.04
N GLU A 87 3.02 -2.78 -15.45
CA GLU A 87 1.81 -3.58 -15.64
C GLU A 87 1.07 -3.80 -14.29
N ALA A 88 1.77 -4.24 -13.26
CA ALA A 88 1.19 -4.45 -11.94
C ALA A 88 0.64 -3.15 -11.33
N SER A 89 1.36 -2.05 -11.48
CA SER A 89 0.92 -0.72 -11.02
C SER A 89 -0.33 -0.24 -11.76
N ALA A 90 -0.42 -0.45 -13.08
CA ALA A 90 -1.57 -0.10 -13.88
C ALA A 90 -2.81 -0.93 -13.47
N ALA A 91 -2.65 -2.25 -13.31
CA ALA A 91 -3.71 -3.14 -12.86
C ALA A 91 -4.26 -2.74 -11.49
N VAL A 92 -3.40 -2.37 -10.53
CA VAL A 92 -3.85 -1.90 -9.20
C VAL A 92 -4.63 -0.60 -9.32
N LYS A 93 -4.21 0.35 -10.16
CA LYS A 93 -4.93 1.62 -10.36
C LYS A 93 -6.32 1.41 -10.95
N GLU A 94 -6.43 0.57 -11.98
CA GLU A 94 -7.70 0.21 -12.61
C GLU A 94 -8.63 -0.48 -11.60
N ASN A 95 -8.15 -1.56 -10.98
CA ASN A 95 -8.92 -2.33 -10.01
C ASN A 95 -9.35 -1.47 -8.79
N ARG A 96 -8.52 -0.50 -8.36
CA ARG A 96 -8.90 0.43 -7.30
C ARG A 96 -10.08 1.30 -7.67
N ALA A 97 -10.11 1.81 -8.90
CA ALA A 97 -11.24 2.60 -9.39
C ALA A 97 -12.52 1.77 -9.48
N GLU A 98 -12.44 0.54 -9.99
CA GLU A 98 -13.57 -0.40 -10.04
C GLU A 98 -14.08 -0.75 -8.64
N LEU A 99 -13.17 -1.03 -7.69
CA LEU A 99 -13.52 -1.32 -6.30
C LEU A 99 -14.25 -0.14 -5.65
N ALA A 100 -13.71 1.07 -5.80
CA ALA A 100 -14.33 2.27 -5.24
C ALA A 100 -15.74 2.52 -5.82
N ALA A 101 -15.92 2.32 -7.11
CA ALA A 101 -17.22 2.42 -7.76
C ALA A 101 -18.22 1.36 -7.26
N GLY A 102 -17.78 0.10 -7.13
CA GLY A 102 -18.61 -0.99 -6.60
C GLY A 102 -19.03 -0.77 -5.15
N LEU A 103 -18.12 -0.28 -4.31
CA LEU A 103 -18.44 0.08 -2.92
C LEU A 103 -19.43 1.24 -2.85
N ALA A 104 -19.26 2.28 -3.69
CA ALA A 104 -20.21 3.39 -3.74
C ALA A 104 -21.62 2.95 -4.15
N GLN A 105 -21.77 1.97 -5.05
CA GLN A 105 -23.06 1.38 -5.42
C GLN A 105 -23.72 0.65 -4.25
N LEU A 106 -22.94 0.16 -3.29
CA LEU A 106 -23.43 -0.47 -2.05
C LEU A 106 -23.64 0.52 -0.91
N GLY A 107 -23.61 1.83 -1.18
CA GLY A 107 -23.87 2.87 -0.15
C GLY A 107 -22.64 3.29 0.66
N PHE A 108 -21.45 2.78 0.36
CA PHE A 108 -20.24 3.20 1.06
C PHE A 108 -19.76 4.59 0.61
N SER A 109 -19.28 5.37 1.56
CA SER A 109 -18.42 6.53 1.32
C SER A 109 -16.97 6.04 1.21
N VAL A 110 -16.30 6.33 0.08
CA VAL A 110 -14.92 5.90 -0.17
C VAL A 110 -14.01 7.11 -0.27
N LEU A 111 -12.97 7.16 0.55
CA LEU A 111 -11.99 8.23 0.48
C LEU A 111 -11.09 8.10 -0.77
N PRO A 112 -10.71 9.22 -1.40
CA PRO A 112 -9.73 9.21 -2.49
C PRO A 112 -8.43 8.50 -2.06
N SER A 113 -7.94 7.60 -2.90
CA SER A 113 -6.73 6.83 -2.61
C SER A 113 -5.76 6.83 -3.78
N GLN A 114 -4.47 6.93 -3.45
CA GLN A 114 -3.34 6.71 -4.37
C GLN A 114 -2.42 5.60 -3.83
N ALA A 115 -2.98 4.66 -3.07
CA ALA A 115 -2.31 3.48 -2.53
C ALA A 115 -2.90 2.19 -3.15
N ASN A 116 -2.43 1.04 -2.71
CA ASN A 116 -2.99 -0.26 -3.07
C ASN A 116 -4.16 -0.70 -2.16
N PHE A 117 -4.85 0.24 -1.55
CA PHE A 117 -6.05 0.01 -0.73
C PHE A 117 -7.00 1.21 -0.84
N VAL A 118 -8.23 1.01 -0.42
CA VAL A 118 -9.21 2.07 -0.18
C VAL A 118 -9.62 2.09 1.29
N LEU A 119 -10.04 3.24 1.78
CA LEU A 119 -10.67 3.42 3.07
C LEU A 119 -12.14 3.78 2.84
N ALA A 120 -13.04 2.93 3.33
CA ALA A 120 -14.47 3.05 3.11
C ALA A 120 -15.24 3.02 4.43
N SER A 121 -16.39 3.70 4.49
CA SER A 121 -17.31 3.67 5.62
C SER A 121 -18.75 3.56 5.13
N HIS A 122 -19.62 2.97 5.92
CA HIS A 122 -21.05 2.87 5.62
C HIS A 122 -21.85 3.60 6.71
N PRO A 123 -22.92 4.37 6.36
CA PRO A 123 -23.63 5.21 7.33
C PRO A 123 -24.32 4.39 8.43
N GLU A 124 -24.74 3.16 8.15
CA GLU A 124 -25.54 2.34 9.08
C GLU A 124 -24.72 1.27 9.82
N HIS A 125 -23.44 1.05 9.45
CA HIS A 125 -22.64 -0.05 10.00
C HIS A 125 -21.21 0.40 10.32
N ALA A 126 -20.72 -0.01 11.48
CA ALA A 126 -19.31 0.20 11.86
C ALA A 126 -18.37 -0.72 11.06
N GLY A 127 -17.15 -0.27 10.84
CA GLY A 127 -16.13 -1.03 10.09
C GLY A 127 -15.83 -2.42 10.69
N VAL A 128 -15.97 -2.58 12.01
CA VAL A 128 -15.76 -3.86 12.69
C VAL A 128 -16.81 -4.91 12.27
N ALA A 129 -18.08 -4.51 12.09
CA ALA A 129 -19.14 -5.42 11.69
C ALA A 129 -18.86 -6.05 10.32
N PHE A 130 -18.43 -5.23 9.35
CA PHE A 130 -17.98 -5.74 8.05
C PHE A 130 -16.76 -6.67 8.17
N THR A 131 -15.81 -6.32 9.04
CA THR A 131 -14.60 -7.15 9.23
C THR A 131 -14.94 -8.53 9.78
N GLU A 132 -15.85 -8.62 10.76
CA GLU A 132 -16.28 -9.87 11.36
C GLU A 132 -17.05 -10.73 10.36
N TYR A 133 -18.01 -10.15 9.66
CA TYR A 133 -18.77 -10.87 8.63
C TYR A 133 -17.89 -11.37 7.50
N LEU A 134 -17.06 -10.49 6.91
CA LEU A 134 -16.16 -10.86 5.82
C LEU A 134 -15.15 -11.93 6.25
N LYS A 135 -14.69 -11.90 7.50
CA LYS A 135 -13.81 -12.94 8.05
C LYS A 135 -14.50 -14.30 8.08
N SER A 136 -15.81 -14.36 8.40
CA SER A 136 -16.57 -15.61 8.34
C SER A 136 -16.68 -16.16 6.91
N GLN A 137 -16.59 -15.29 5.91
CA GLN A 137 -16.55 -15.62 4.49
C GLN A 137 -15.13 -15.87 3.94
N ASN A 138 -14.10 -15.97 4.82
CA ASN A 138 -12.69 -16.07 4.47
C ASN A 138 -12.19 -14.90 3.60
N ILE A 139 -12.69 -13.69 3.86
CA ILE A 139 -12.25 -12.44 3.25
C ILE A 139 -11.67 -11.55 4.36
N LEU A 140 -10.39 -11.18 4.24
CA LEU A 140 -9.72 -10.39 5.27
C LEU A 140 -9.64 -8.93 4.86
N VAL A 141 -10.23 -8.07 5.68
CA VAL A 141 -10.13 -6.61 5.63
C VAL A 141 -9.65 -6.09 6.99
N ARG A 142 -9.43 -4.80 7.13
CA ARG A 142 -8.98 -4.23 8.40
C ARG A 142 -9.92 -3.14 8.88
N SER A 143 -10.32 -3.21 10.15
CA SER A 143 -10.98 -2.16 10.91
C SER A 143 -10.16 -1.78 12.14
N TRP A 144 -10.61 -0.78 12.90
CA TRP A 144 -9.97 -0.29 14.12
C TRP A 144 -11.00 -0.11 15.23
N SER A 145 -10.51 -0.12 16.47
CA SER A 145 -11.32 0.12 17.67
C SER A 145 -11.22 1.55 18.21
N SER A 146 -10.39 2.42 17.60
CA SER A 146 -10.31 3.83 18.00
C SER A 146 -11.50 4.61 17.47
N ASP A 147 -12.03 5.54 18.27
CA ASP A 147 -13.25 6.30 17.96
C ASP A 147 -13.21 6.99 16.60
N ASP A 148 -12.07 7.61 16.24
CA ASP A 148 -11.89 8.30 14.96
C ASP A 148 -11.95 7.37 13.73
N LEU A 149 -11.63 6.09 13.90
CA LEU A 149 -11.55 5.10 12.83
C LEU A 149 -12.62 4.01 12.93
N LEU A 150 -13.47 4.07 13.95
CA LEU A 150 -14.51 3.06 14.18
C LEU A 150 -15.45 2.83 12.98
N PRO A 151 -15.90 3.85 12.21
CA PRO A 151 -16.75 3.62 11.05
C PRO A 151 -16.00 3.07 9.83
N TRP A 152 -14.68 3.09 9.84
CA TRP A 152 -13.87 2.82 8.66
C TRP A 152 -13.41 1.37 8.54
N VAL A 153 -13.41 0.88 7.30
CA VAL A 153 -12.79 -0.37 6.91
C VAL A 153 -11.77 -0.12 5.80
N ARG A 154 -10.56 -0.66 5.95
CA ARG A 154 -9.53 -0.63 4.91
C ARG A 154 -9.57 -1.91 4.10
N ILE A 155 -9.75 -1.76 2.81
CA ILE A 155 -9.87 -2.85 1.85
C ILE A 155 -8.68 -2.77 0.89
N THR A 156 -7.84 -3.80 0.90
CA THR A 156 -6.73 -3.91 -0.06
C THR A 156 -7.29 -4.21 -1.45
N VAL A 157 -6.75 -3.53 -2.46
CA VAL A 157 -7.11 -3.75 -3.86
C VAL A 157 -6.64 -5.15 -4.28
N GLY A 158 -7.58 -5.99 -4.66
CA GLY A 158 -7.34 -7.35 -5.14
C GLY A 158 -7.46 -7.48 -6.65
N THR A 159 -7.46 -8.72 -7.13
CA THR A 159 -7.83 -9.05 -8.51
C THR A 159 -9.32 -8.83 -8.74
N LYS A 160 -9.74 -8.72 -10.02
CA LYS A 160 -11.17 -8.56 -10.39
C LYS A 160 -12.04 -9.67 -9.76
N HIS A 161 -11.56 -10.91 -9.77
CA HIS A 161 -12.26 -12.03 -9.13
C HIS A 161 -12.40 -11.86 -7.60
N GLN A 162 -11.34 -11.45 -6.92
CA GLN A 162 -11.38 -11.20 -5.47
C GLN A 162 -12.32 -10.03 -5.12
N GLN A 163 -12.34 -8.98 -5.92
CA GLN A 163 -13.23 -7.85 -5.74
C GLN A 163 -14.70 -8.23 -5.96
N ALA A 164 -15.00 -8.99 -7.01
CA ALA A 164 -16.36 -9.49 -7.25
C ALA A 164 -16.88 -10.30 -6.06
N ARG A 165 -16.04 -11.20 -5.51
CA ARG A 165 -16.38 -11.97 -4.31
C ARG A 165 -16.60 -11.09 -3.07
N LEU A 166 -15.75 -10.07 -2.86
CA LEU A 166 -15.91 -9.12 -1.76
C LEU A 166 -17.21 -8.32 -1.89
N LEU A 167 -17.50 -7.76 -3.06
CA LEU A 167 -18.70 -6.96 -3.30
C LEU A 167 -19.99 -7.79 -3.17
N SER A 168 -19.98 -9.05 -3.63
CA SER A 168 -21.09 -9.98 -3.42
C SER A 168 -21.35 -10.24 -1.93
N ALA A 169 -20.31 -10.53 -1.16
CA ALA A 169 -20.44 -10.76 0.27
C ALA A 169 -20.93 -9.52 1.03
N LEU A 170 -20.48 -8.33 0.65
CA LEU A 170 -20.97 -7.07 1.22
C LEU A 170 -22.45 -6.82 0.86
N ALA A 171 -22.84 -7.10 -0.38
CA ALA A 171 -24.24 -6.98 -0.80
C ALA A 171 -25.15 -7.96 -0.04
N GLU A 172 -24.72 -9.20 0.19
CA GLU A 172 -25.44 -10.18 1.01
C GLU A 172 -25.61 -9.69 2.44
N TYR A 173 -24.55 -9.14 3.06
CA TYR A 173 -24.62 -8.60 4.42
C TYR A 173 -25.60 -7.44 4.55
N LEU A 174 -25.65 -6.54 3.55
CA LEU A 174 -26.50 -5.35 3.59
C LEU A 174 -27.98 -5.65 3.29
N ASN A 175 -28.30 -6.79 2.67
CA ASN A 175 -29.67 -7.20 2.32
C ASN A 175 -30.28 -8.23 3.29
N GLY A 176 -29.49 -8.78 4.21
CA GLY A 176 -29.95 -9.78 5.20
C GLY A 176 -30.18 -9.20 6.54
#